data_d260d1ec1cfacfcb9606492bfb4d75f8
#
_entry.id   d260d1ec1cfacfcb9606492bfb4d75f8
#
_cell.length_a   1.000
_cell.length_b   1.000
_cell.length_c   1.000
_cell.angle_alpha   90.00
_cell.angle_beta   90.00
_cell.angle_gamma   90.00
#
_symmetry.space_group_name_H-M   'P 1'
#
loop_
_entity.id
_entity.type
_entity.pdbx_description
1 polymer ?
#
loop_
_entity_poly.entity_id
_entity_poly.type
_entity_poly.pdbx_seq_one_letter_code
_entity_poly.pdbx_strand_id
1 'polypeptide(L)'
;MKLYPLALLLIIWALVSGACNFPRWNYYAGETPPDSTPKTLSAGPVSVTIEPTSQAIISDGDSPSADETESTPESTSSYFPLNSTQDDTSSTFTYYVQSGDSLVYLTERVEVHVGQITSDNVLSVDGLLPPGQLVSIPNTVGETLYTQPLLPDSEVIYSPSAVDFSVDEYISNAGGYLGKYREHVYDEWLTGAQIIERVAIESSVNPRLLLAFLEFRSGWVLGKPNAPIDKDYPIGFHVSGKHGLYQELVMAATHLNKGYYGGRGGIIKEIKFQDGGRPRIHPELNAGSMGIQYLFSLFYDRIRWQEALYDP
;
A
#
# COMPACT_ATOMS: atom_id res chain seq x y z
N MET A 1 26.14 -52.49 -2.99
CA MET A 1 26.21 -51.55 -1.87
C MET A 1 25.76 -50.19 -2.33
N LYS A 2 24.51 -49.77 -2.02
CA LYS A 2 23.96 -48.47 -2.39
C LYS A 2 23.40 -47.83 -1.12
N LEU A 3 24.21 -46.98 -0.46
CA LEU A 3 23.85 -46.28 0.81
C LEU A 3 23.85 -44.76 0.66
N TYR A 4 23.65 -44.23 -0.55
CA TYR A 4 23.72 -42.77 -0.81
C TYR A 4 22.41 -41.98 -0.73
N PRO A 5 21.19 -42.55 -0.83
CA PRO A 5 19.99 -41.70 -0.79
C PRO A 5 19.59 -41.26 0.63
N LEU A 6 19.91 -42.06 1.66
CA LEU A 6 19.51 -41.73 3.03
C LEU A 6 20.34 -40.60 3.66
N ALA A 7 21.64 -40.54 3.34
CA ALA A 7 22.53 -39.48 3.82
C ALA A 7 22.20 -38.13 3.17
N LEU A 8 21.78 -38.13 1.89
CA LEU A 8 21.38 -36.92 1.19
C LEU A 8 20.06 -36.34 1.75
N LEU A 9 19.10 -37.21 2.11
CA LEU A 9 17.84 -36.81 2.75
C LEU A 9 18.05 -36.21 4.14
N LEU A 10 18.97 -36.73 4.93
CA LEU A 10 19.31 -36.19 6.26
C LEU A 10 20.03 -34.84 6.17
N ILE A 11 20.87 -34.61 5.16
CA ILE A 11 21.52 -33.31 4.93
C ILE A 11 20.50 -32.27 4.48
N ILE A 12 19.55 -32.62 3.62
CA ILE A 12 18.47 -31.72 3.20
C ILE A 12 17.57 -31.38 4.39
N TRP A 13 17.27 -32.34 5.26
CA TRP A 13 16.45 -32.10 6.45
C TRP A 13 17.16 -31.20 7.48
N ALA A 14 18.46 -31.33 7.66
CA ALA A 14 19.27 -30.47 8.53
C ALA A 14 19.41 -29.05 7.99
N LEU A 15 19.43 -28.85 6.67
CA LEU A 15 19.48 -27.51 6.04
C LEU A 15 18.14 -26.79 6.10
N VAL A 16 17.01 -27.53 6.06
CA VAL A 16 15.66 -26.95 6.16
C VAL A 16 15.30 -26.59 7.60
N SER A 17 15.80 -27.35 8.60
CA SER A 17 15.54 -27.05 10.01
C SER A 17 16.39 -25.90 10.57
N GLY A 18 17.48 -25.50 9.90
CA GLY A 18 18.34 -24.37 10.31
C GLY A 18 17.86 -22.98 9.85
N ALA A 19 16.85 -22.92 9.00
CA ALA A 19 16.38 -21.64 8.38
C ALA A 19 15.28 -20.92 9.17
N CYS A 20 14.86 -21.42 10.32
CA CYS A 20 13.78 -20.83 11.14
C CYS A 20 14.30 -20.28 12.47
N ASN A 21 15.37 -19.48 12.45
CA ASN A 21 15.72 -18.67 13.61
C ASN A 21 15.37 -17.20 13.33
N PHE A 22 14.10 -16.88 13.18
CA PHE A 22 13.61 -15.54 13.43
C PHE A 22 13.58 -15.32 14.94
N PRO A 23 14.12 -14.21 15.47
CA PRO A 23 14.01 -13.89 16.88
C PRO A 23 12.52 -13.76 17.21
N ARG A 24 11.99 -14.66 18.06
CA ARG A 24 10.70 -14.49 18.71
C ARG A 24 10.81 -13.25 19.60
N TRP A 25 10.16 -12.19 19.24
CA TRP A 25 9.87 -11.10 20.15
C TRP A 25 8.86 -11.62 21.17
N ASN A 26 9.35 -11.97 22.36
CA ASN A 26 8.51 -12.23 23.51
C ASN A 26 7.96 -10.89 24.02
N TYR A 27 6.75 -10.58 23.62
CA TYR A 27 5.98 -9.49 24.18
C TYR A 27 5.13 -10.04 25.32
N TYR A 28 5.73 -10.33 26.47
CA TYR A 28 5.07 -10.50 27.78
C TYR A 28 6.12 -10.93 28.81
N ALA A 29 6.72 -9.96 29.47
CA ALA A 29 7.14 -10.07 30.87
C ALA A 29 7.28 -8.63 31.36
N GLY A 30 6.40 -8.22 32.25
CA GLY A 30 6.44 -6.92 32.88
C GLY A 30 7.72 -6.77 33.70
N GLU A 31 8.53 -5.82 33.29
CA GLU A 31 9.51 -5.18 34.15
C GLU A 31 9.21 -3.69 34.16
N THR A 32 8.91 -3.19 35.34
CA THR A 32 8.75 -1.78 35.61
C THR A 32 10.04 -1.03 35.29
N PRO A 33 10.00 0.06 34.48
CA PRO A 33 11.18 0.85 34.21
C PRO A 33 11.64 1.58 35.49
N PRO A 34 12.96 1.77 35.68
CA PRO A 34 13.47 2.51 36.82
C PRO A 34 13.04 3.97 36.74
N ASP A 35 12.67 4.49 37.89
CA ASP A 35 12.27 5.83 38.20
C ASP A 35 13.25 6.88 37.63
N SER A 36 12.84 7.56 36.53
CA SER A 36 13.52 8.74 36.04
C SER A 36 12.65 9.95 36.25
N THR A 37 12.90 10.61 37.39
CA THR A 37 12.37 11.94 37.68
C THR A 37 12.73 12.93 36.56
N PRO A 38 11.74 13.62 35.98
CA PRO A 38 12.03 14.64 34.99
C PRO A 38 12.60 15.89 35.64
N LYS A 39 13.79 16.31 35.22
CA LYS A 39 14.33 17.62 35.52
C LYS A 39 13.45 18.68 34.85
N THR A 40 12.77 19.46 35.65
CA THR A 40 12.01 20.64 35.27
C THR A 40 12.95 21.70 34.68
N LEU A 41 12.89 21.91 33.37
CA LEU A 41 13.42 23.10 32.70
C LEU A 41 12.28 24.12 32.64
N SER A 42 12.42 25.19 33.43
CA SER A 42 11.55 26.36 33.42
C SER A 42 11.72 27.10 32.08
N ALA A 43 10.70 27.07 31.23
CA ALA A 43 10.58 27.98 30.09
C ALA A 43 9.55 29.04 30.44
N GLY A 44 9.98 30.30 30.40
CA GLY A 44 9.13 31.46 30.68
C GLY A 44 8.11 31.66 29.52
N PRO A 45 7.03 32.42 29.77
CA PRO A 45 5.92 32.56 28.84
C PRO A 45 6.30 33.52 27.71
N VAL A 46 6.19 33.01 26.46
CA VAL A 46 6.19 33.84 25.25
C VAL A 46 4.72 34.08 24.88
N SER A 47 4.28 35.33 25.14
CA SER A 47 2.96 35.79 24.67
C SER A 47 3.04 36.17 23.21
N VAL A 48 2.32 35.46 22.34
CA VAL A 48 2.05 35.86 20.98
C VAL A 48 0.63 36.41 20.92
N THR A 49 0.54 37.73 20.75
CA THR A 49 -0.72 38.45 20.51
C THR A 49 -1.05 38.33 19.04
N ILE A 50 -2.19 37.71 18.72
CA ILE A 50 -2.76 37.69 17.36
C ILE A 50 -3.94 38.66 17.39
N GLU A 51 -3.82 39.78 16.68
CA GLU A 51 -4.94 40.68 16.40
C GLU A 51 -5.76 40.18 15.21
N PRO A 52 -7.10 40.19 15.29
CA PRO A 52 -7.96 39.88 14.15
C PRO A 52 -8.29 41.16 13.35
N THR A 53 -7.88 41.24 12.11
CA THR A 53 -8.36 42.28 11.20
C THR A 53 -9.61 41.77 10.48
N SER A 54 -10.75 42.28 10.92
CA SER A 54 -12.02 42.22 10.19
C SER A 54 -12.09 43.36 9.18
N GLN A 55 -12.38 43.04 7.91
CA GLN A 55 -13.06 43.99 7.03
C GLN A 55 -14.08 43.28 6.16
N ALA A 56 -15.33 43.58 6.48
CA ALA A 56 -16.49 43.30 5.66
C ALA A 56 -16.64 44.39 4.58
N ILE A 57 -16.93 43.96 3.36
CA ILE A 57 -17.54 44.88 2.37
C ILE A 57 -18.75 44.16 1.79
N ILE A 58 -19.91 44.74 2.06
CA ILE A 58 -21.22 44.44 1.47
C ILE A 58 -21.32 45.23 0.19
N SER A 59 -21.81 44.65 -0.88
CA SER A 59 -22.46 45.38 -1.96
C SER A 59 -23.48 44.49 -2.68
N ASP A 60 -24.72 44.95 -2.64
CA ASP A 60 -25.92 44.44 -3.28
C ASP A 60 -25.88 44.47 -4.81
N GLY A 61 -26.71 43.67 -5.44
CA GLY A 61 -27.20 43.97 -6.76
C GLY A 61 -27.60 42.79 -7.66
N ASP A 62 -28.87 42.49 -7.65
CA ASP A 62 -29.74 42.06 -8.75
C ASP A 62 -29.63 40.70 -9.44
N SER A 63 -30.73 39.97 -9.24
CA SER A 63 -31.24 38.92 -10.15
C SER A 63 -31.91 39.55 -11.38
N PRO A 64 -31.93 38.85 -12.55
CA PRO A 64 -33.20 38.21 -12.90
C PRO A 64 -33.13 36.81 -13.57
N SER A 65 -34.05 35.97 -13.14
CA SER A 65 -35.06 35.15 -13.85
C SER A 65 -34.71 34.41 -15.16
N ALA A 66 -34.84 33.08 -15.03
CA ALA A 66 -35.46 32.10 -15.93
C ALA A 66 -34.99 31.96 -17.39
N ASP A 67 -34.50 30.76 -17.72
CA ASP A 67 -35.21 29.91 -18.70
C ASP A 67 -34.76 28.44 -18.55
N GLU A 68 -35.73 27.55 -18.42
CA GLU A 68 -35.57 26.09 -18.38
C GLU A 68 -35.30 25.59 -19.79
N THR A 69 -34.20 24.85 -19.97
CA THR A 69 -34.10 23.91 -21.07
C THR A 69 -33.44 22.63 -20.56
N GLU A 70 -34.29 21.65 -20.34
CA GLU A 70 -33.99 20.27 -20.04
C GLU A 70 -33.19 19.66 -21.22
N SER A 71 -31.91 19.39 -21.04
CA SER A 71 -31.12 18.54 -21.94
C SER A 71 -30.45 17.45 -21.11
N THR A 72 -31.01 16.26 -21.23
CA THR A 72 -30.46 14.99 -20.83
C THR A 72 -29.02 14.87 -21.35
N PRO A 73 -28.00 14.66 -20.50
CA PRO A 73 -26.69 14.30 -21.03
C PRO A 73 -26.69 12.81 -21.39
N GLU A 74 -26.63 12.55 -22.69
CA GLU A 74 -26.19 11.27 -23.24
C GLU A 74 -24.87 10.89 -22.58
N SER A 75 -24.87 9.71 -21.95
CA SER A 75 -23.70 9.07 -21.39
C SER A 75 -22.75 8.71 -22.54
N THR A 76 -21.91 9.65 -22.91
CA THR A 76 -20.80 9.37 -23.81
C THR A 76 -19.74 8.67 -22.97
N SER A 77 -19.69 7.35 -23.06
CA SER A 77 -18.56 6.53 -22.64
C SER A 77 -17.31 7.09 -23.31
N SER A 78 -16.58 7.94 -22.61
CA SER A 78 -15.30 8.40 -23.06
C SER A 78 -14.30 7.25 -22.88
N TYR A 79 -14.14 6.49 -23.95
CA TYR A 79 -13.00 5.61 -24.17
C TYR A 79 -11.75 6.48 -24.04
N PHE A 80 -11.09 6.45 -22.89
CA PHE A 80 -9.75 6.98 -22.79
C PHE A 80 -8.81 6.07 -23.59
N PRO A 81 -8.18 6.58 -24.64
CA PRO A 81 -7.27 5.76 -25.41
C PRO A 81 -6.13 5.33 -24.51
N LEU A 82 -5.85 4.04 -24.52
CA LEU A 82 -4.61 3.39 -24.09
C LEU A 82 -3.45 3.94 -24.96
N ASN A 83 -3.05 5.17 -24.76
CA ASN A 83 -1.85 5.71 -25.36
C ASN A 83 -1.49 7.04 -24.71
N SER A 84 -0.79 6.99 -23.62
CA SER A 84 0.28 7.93 -23.47
C SER A 84 1.55 7.33 -24.06
N THR A 85 1.54 7.03 -25.37
CA THR A 85 2.75 7.19 -26.14
C THR A 85 2.99 8.70 -26.19
N GLN A 86 3.48 9.23 -25.08
CA GLN A 86 4.35 10.37 -25.16
C GLN A 86 5.57 9.83 -25.90
N ASP A 87 5.60 10.11 -27.20
CA ASP A 87 6.81 10.14 -28.00
C ASP A 87 7.68 11.29 -27.48
N ASP A 88 8.04 11.18 -26.20
CA ASP A 88 8.99 12.08 -25.56
C ASP A 88 10.36 11.52 -25.92
N THR A 89 10.87 11.99 -27.06
CA THR A 89 12.28 11.86 -27.45
C THR A 89 13.20 12.64 -26.51
N SER A 90 12.71 13.06 -25.34
CA SER A 90 13.51 13.58 -24.25
C SER A 90 14.41 12.47 -23.73
N SER A 91 15.71 12.67 -23.82
CA SER A 91 16.70 11.73 -23.32
C SER A 91 16.68 11.60 -21.79
N THR A 92 15.92 12.45 -21.10
CA THR A 92 15.79 12.51 -19.63
C THR A 92 14.36 12.84 -19.22
N PHE A 93 13.95 12.40 -18.02
CA PHE A 93 12.72 12.85 -17.35
C PHE A 93 13.05 13.47 -15.98
N THR A 94 12.17 14.34 -15.53
CA THR A 94 12.30 15.01 -14.23
C THR A 94 11.55 14.20 -13.18
N TYR A 95 12.24 13.82 -12.12
CA TYR A 95 11.69 13.05 -11.01
C TYR A 95 11.67 13.89 -9.73
N TYR A 96 10.53 13.88 -9.02
CA TYR A 96 10.40 14.47 -7.69
C TYR A 96 10.68 13.37 -6.64
N VAL A 97 11.76 13.55 -5.90
CA VAL A 97 12.15 12.62 -4.82
C VAL A 97 10.99 12.41 -3.85
N GLN A 98 10.64 11.17 -3.62
CA GLN A 98 9.59 10.78 -2.68
C GLN A 98 10.17 10.48 -1.30
N SER A 99 9.32 10.53 -0.27
CA SER A 99 9.73 10.20 1.09
C SER A 99 10.32 8.79 1.15
N GLY A 100 11.56 8.66 1.65
CA GLY A 100 12.33 7.43 1.78
C GLY A 100 13.05 6.96 0.52
N ASP A 101 13.10 7.77 -0.52
CA ASP A 101 14.00 7.53 -1.64
C ASP A 101 15.46 7.73 -1.21
N SER A 102 16.33 6.90 -1.76
CA SER A 102 17.78 7.09 -1.76
C SER A 102 18.30 7.04 -3.19
N LEU A 103 19.49 7.57 -3.39
CA LEU A 103 20.11 7.53 -4.71
C LEU A 103 20.30 6.09 -5.21
N VAL A 104 20.63 5.17 -4.30
CA VAL A 104 20.75 3.74 -4.61
C VAL A 104 19.40 3.15 -5.08
N TYR A 105 18.31 3.45 -4.39
CA TYR A 105 16.99 2.94 -4.78
C TYR A 105 16.52 3.51 -6.12
N LEU A 106 16.82 4.77 -6.40
CA LEU A 106 16.50 5.38 -7.69
C LEU A 106 17.29 4.71 -8.82
N THR A 107 18.61 4.53 -8.66
CA THR A 107 19.43 3.88 -9.69
C THR A 107 18.99 2.46 -9.99
N GLU A 108 18.65 1.69 -8.95
CA GLU A 108 18.13 0.33 -9.13
C GLU A 108 16.76 0.33 -9.83
N ARG A 109 15.86 1.26 -9.47
CA ARG A 109 14.52 1.35 -10.03
C ARG A 109 14.53 1.69 -11.52
N VAL A 110 15.41 2.61 -11.93
CA VAL A 110 15.48 3.10 -13.31
C VAL A 110 16.60 2.45 -14.14
N GLU A 111 17.44 1.61 -13.53
CA GLU A 111 18.55 0.89 -14.18
C GLU A 111 19.59 1.81 -14.83
N VAL A 112 19.99 2.85 -14.10
CA VAL A 112 21.04 3.78 -14.51
C VAL A 112 22.17 3.80 -13.50
N HIS A 113 23.34 4.29 -13.91
CA HIS A 113 24.44 4.53 -12.97
C HIS A 113 24.20 5.80 -12.17
N VAL A 114 24.70 5.82 -10.93
CA VAL A 114 24.55 6.97 -10.02
C VAL A 114 25.00 8.29 -10.64
N GLY A 115 26.08 8.30 -11.41
CA GLY A 115 26.60 9.49 -12.09
C GLY A 115 25.75 10.00 -13.26
N GLN A 116 24.70 9.28 -13.65
CA GLN A 116 23.78 9.69 -14.70
C GLN A 116 22.56 10.45 -14.14
N ILE A 117 22.33 10.39 -12.82
CA ILE A 117 21.30 11.18 -12.14
C ILE A 117 21.90 12.53 -11.78
N THR A 118 21.25 13.61 -12.20
CA THR A 118 21.72 14.97 -11.95
C THR A 118 20.66 15.78 -11.19
N SER A 119 21.10 16.80 -10.48
CA SER A 119 20.23 17.74 -9.75
C SER A 119 20.95 19.08 -9.59
N ASP A 120 20.20 20.17 -9.48
CA ASP A 120 20.73 21.48 -9.11
C ASP A 120 21.22 21.53 -7.65
N ASN A 121 20.73 20.60 -6.82
CA ASN A 121 21.12 20.44 -5.43
C ASN A 121 22.11 19.28 -5.26
N VAL A 122 22.84 19.29 -4.14
CA VAL A 122 23.76 18.21 -3.80
C VAL A 122 22.98 16.89 -3.65
N LEU A 123 23.43 15.87 -4.37
CA LEU A 123 22.93 14.49 -4.22
C LEU A 123 23.82 13.76 -3.21
N SER A 124 23.22 13.40 -2.06
CA SER A 124 23.90 12.55 -1.09
C SER A 124 23.91 11.10 -1.59
N VAL A 125 25.08 10.51 -1.62
CA VAL A 125 25.24 9.08 -1.96
C VAL A 125 24.81 8.21 -0.78
N ASP A 126 24.99 8.73 0.43
CA ASP A 126 24.66 8.04 1.68
C ASP A 126 23.34 8.55 2.26
N GLY A 127 22.43 7.63 2.58
CA GLY A 127 21.17 7.94 3.24
C GLY A 127 20.01 8.29 2.30
N LEU A 128 19.01 8.95 2.87
CA LEU A 128 17.79 9.33 2.14
C LEU A 128 17.97 10.69 1.47
N LEU A 129 17.36 10.83 0.31
CA LEU A 129 17.25 12.11 -0.38
C LEU A 129 16.12 12.96 0.23
N PRO A 130 16.24 14.29 0.23
CA PRO A 130 15.17 15.18 0.69
C PRO A 130 13.91 15.02 -0.19
N PRO A 131 12.74 14.76 0.38
CA PRO A 131 11.49 14.71 -0.38
C PRO A 131 11.21 16.03 -1.11
N GLY A 132 10.74 15.92 -2.35
CA GLY A 132 10.46 17.08 -3.21
C GLY A 132 11.68 17.64 -3.95
N GLN A 133 12.89 17.13 -3.70
CA GLN A 133 14.07 17.48 -4.48
C GLN A 133 13.88 17.05 -5.93
N LEU A 134 14.21 17.92 -6.87
CA LEU A 134 14.19 17.61 -8.31
C LEU A 134 15.48 16.91 -8.71
N VAL A 135 15.32 15.81 -9.44
CA VAL A 135 16.41 15.11 -10.09
C VAL A 135 16.08 14.83 -11.54
N SER A 136 17.06 14.92 -12.42
CA SER A 136 16.95 14.56 -13.83
C SER A 136 17.53 13.17 -14.04
N ILE A 137 16.76 12.29 -14.64
CA ILE A 137 17.06 10.86 -14.81
C ILE A 137 17.02 10.52 -16.30
N PRO A 138 17.99 9.79 -16.87
CA PRO A 138 17.91 9.31 -18.24
C PRO A 138 16.66 8.44 -18.45
N ASN A 139 15.94 8.70 -19.54
CA ASN A 139 14.75 7.90 -19.90
C ASN A 139 15.16 6.60 -20.60
N THR A 140 15.46 5.58 -19.79
CA THR A 140 15.85 4.24 -20.26
C THR A 140 14.74 3.20 -20.05
N VAL A 141 13.60 3.64 -19.50
CA VAL A 141 12.62 2.71 -18.91
C VAL A 141 11.74 2.00 -19.94
N GLY A 142 11.50 2.61 -21.11
CA GLY A 142 10.63 2.03 -22.14
C GLY A 142 9.14 2.09 -21.74
N GLU A 143 8.34 1.16 -22.29
CA GLU A 143 6.90 1.09 -22.00
C GLU A 143 6.65 0.67 -20.55
N THR A 144 5.81 1.41 -19.85
CA THR A 144 5.46 1.19 -18.45
C THR A 144 3.96 1.07 -18.24
N LEU A 145 3.58 0.62 -17.04
CA LEU A 145 2.21 0.73 -16.55
C LEU A 145 1.86 2.22 -16.22
N TYR A 146 0.65 2.42 -15.73
CA TYR A 146 0.12 3.73 -15.37
C TYR A 146 0.98 4.46 -14.34
N THR A 147 1.10 5.77 -14.52
CA THR A 147 1.80 6.69 -13.61
C THR A 147 0.89 7.26 -12.52
N GLN A 148 -0.43 7.18 -12.71
CA GLN A 148 -1.39 7.77 -11.79
C GLN A 148 -1.34 7.06 -10.42
N PRO A 149 -1.07 7.79 -9.32
CA PRO A 149 -1.12 7.24 -7.98
C PRO A 149 -2.54 6.81 -7.60
N LEU A 150 -2.67 5.63 -6.98
CA LEU A 150 -3.94 5.10 -6.47
C LEU A 150 -4.24 5.61 -5.08
N LEU A 151 -3.29 5.51 -4.16
CA LEU A 151 -3.39 5.96 -2.78
C LEU A 151 -2.04 6.54 -2.33
N PRO A 152 -2.05 7.54 -1.42
CA PRO A 152 -0.84 7.97 -0.74
C PRO A 152 -0.21 6.83 0.07
N ASP A 153 1.10 6.84 0.24
CA ASP A 153 1.83 5.82 1.01
C ASP A 153 1.30 5.70 2.45
N SER A 154 0.92 6.83 3.07
CA SER A 154 0.34 6.88 4.43
C SER A 154 -0.98 6.14 4.57
N GLU A 155 -1.73 5.94 3.49
CA GLU A 155 -2.99 5.19 3.51
C GLU A 155 -2.79 3.69 3.23
N VAL A 156 -1.57 3.28 2.88
CA VAL A 156 -1.22 1.88 2.65
C VAL A 156 -0.55 1.27 3.87
N ILE A 157 0.40 1.98 4.48
CA ILE A 157 1.09 1.53 5.69
C ILE A 157 0.31 1.91 6.95
N TYR A 158 0.63 1.24 8.08
CA TYR A 158 0.11 1.62 9.39
C TYR A 158 0.77 2.93 9.85
N SER A 159 0.15 4.03 9.49
CA SER A 159 0.61 5.41 9.73
C SER A 159 -0.17 6.08 10.86
N PRO A 160 0.20 7.29 11.30
CA PRO A 160 -0.59 8.04 12.28
C PRO A 160 -2.07 8.22 11.90
N SER A 161 -2.42 8.25 10.61
CA SER A 161 -3.82 8.32 10.16
C SER A 161 -4.65 7.09 10.52
N ALA A 162 -4.01 5.97 10.82
CA ALA A 162 -4.67 4.72 11.19
C ALA A 162 -4.88 4.56 12.71
N VAL A 163 -4.14 5.33 13.55
CA VAL A 163 -4.12 5.14 15.00
C VAL A 163 -5.48 5.41 15.65
N ASP A 164 -6.19 6.43 15.18
CA ASP A 164 -7.49 6.82 15.72
C ASP A 164 -8.67 6.09 15.06
N PHE A 165 -8.41 5.11 14.21
CA PHE A 165 -9.44 4.33 13.54
C PHE A 165 -9.84 3.11 14.35
N SER A 166 -11.04 3.11 14.89
CA SER A 166 -11.63 1.95 15.58
C SER A 166 -12.20 0.95 14.57
N VAL A 167 -11.50 -0.16 14.39
CA VAL A 167 -11.92 -1.25 13.50
C VAL A 167 -13.21 -1.88 14.00
N ASP A 168 -13.33 -2.11 15.31
CA ASP A 168 -14.50 -2.74 15.92
C ASP A 168 -15.75 -1.87 15.76
N GLU A 169 -15.65 -0.57 16.02
CA GLU A 169 -16.74 0.38 15.83
C GLU A 169 -17.19 0.44 14.36
N TYR A 170 -16.21 0.51 13.44
CA TYR A 170 -16.52 0.55 12.01
C TYR A 170 -17.26 -0.70 11.54
N ILE A 171 -16.78 -1.90 11.90
CA ILE A 171 -17.40 -3.18 11.52
C ILE A 171 -18.79 -3.33 12.17
N SER A 172 -18.96 -2.90 13.41
CA SER A 172 -20.23 -2.94 14.12
C SER A 172 -21.28 -2.05 13.43
N ASN A 173 -20.88 -0.83 13.01
CA ASN A 173 -21.75 0.11 12.30
C ASN A 173 -22.05 -0.36 10.88
N ALA A 174 -21.10 -0.99 10.19
CA ALA A 174 -21.25 -1.53 8.85
C ALA A 174 -22.28 -2.68 8.78
N GLY A 175 -22.37 -3.50 9.84
CA GLY A 175 -23.38 -4.55 9.97
C GLY A 175 -23.24 -5.73 9.00
N GLY A 176 -22.09 -5.85 8.32
CA GLY A 176 -21.82 -6.93 7.39
C GLY A 176 -21.52 -8.28 8.06
N TYR A 177 -21.16 -9.26 7.24
CA TYR A 177 -20.88 -10.63 7.70
C TYR A 177 -19.69 -10.68 8.69
N LEU A 178 -18.67 -9.84 8.49
CA LEU A 178 -17.45 -9.78 9.28
C LEU A 178 -17.72 -9.51 10.76
N GLY A 179 -18.75 -8.74 11.12
CA GLY A 179 -19.16 -8.46 12.50
C GLY A 179 -19.58 -9.72 13.29
N LYS A 180 -20.02 -10.77 12.60
CA LYS A 180 -20.44 -12.04 13.19
C LYS A 180 -19.39 -13.14 13.05
N TYR A 181 -18.31 -12.87 12.32
CA TYR A 181 -17.28 -13.85 12.04
C TYR A 181 -16.40 -14.10 13.27
N ARG A 182 -16.03 -15.37 13.46
CA ARG A 182 -15.11 -15.85 14.50
C ARG A 182 -14.22 -16.92 13.91
N GLU A 183 -12.95 -16.90 14.27
CA GLU A 183 -11.96 -17.87 13.82
C GLU A 183 -11.03 -18.23 14.97
N HIS A 184 -10.61 -19.48 15.00
CA HIS A 184 -9.58 -19.94 15.93
C HIS A 184 -8.21 -19.71 15.31
N VAL A 185 -7.47 -18.75 15.85
CA VAL A 185 -6.14 -18.35 15.37
C VAL A 185 -5.13 -18.70 16.45
N TYR A 186 -4.23 -19.62 16.12
CA TYR A 186 -3.31 -20.22 17.10
C TYR A 186 -4.07 -20.83 18.28
N ASP A 187 -4.00 -20.23 19.47
CA ASP A 187 -4.56 -20.74 20.71
C ASP A 187 -5.79 -19.96 21.20
N GLU A 188 -6.33 -19.03 20.41
CA GLU A 188 -7.42 -18.14 20.81
C GLU A 188 -8.51 -17.98 19.74
N TRP A 189 -9.74 -17.70 20.20
CA TRP A 189 -10.85 -17.31 19.33
C TRP A 189 -10.86 -15.81 19.10
N LEU A 190 -10.68 -15.39 17.85
CA LEU A 190 -10.69 -13.99 17.46
C LEU A 190 -11.98 -13.62 16.71
N THR A 191 -12.44 -12.39 16.93
CA THR A 191 -13.49 -11.75 16.13
C THR A 191 -12.92 -11.30 14.78
N GLY A 192 -13.78 -11.03 13.80
CA GLY A 192 -13.34 -10.44 12.55
C GLY A 192 -12.58 -9.13 12.75
N ALA A 193 -13.03 -8.26 13.67
CA ALA A 193 -12.34 -7.03 14.02
C ALA A 193 -10.93 -7.28 14.57
N GLN A 194 -10.80 -8.17 15.54
CA GLN A 194 -9.52 -8.53 16.13
C GLN A 194 -8.54 -9.14 15.12
N ILE A 195 -9.05 -9.90 14.13
CA ILE A 195 -8.22 -10.42 13.05
C ILE A 195 -7.68 -9.29 12.16
N ILE A 196 -8.53 -8.34 11.77
CA ILE A 196 -8.11 -7.17 10.97
C ILE A 196 -7.05 -6.37 11.72
N GLU A 197 -7.30 -6.03 13.00
CA GLU A 197 -6.35 -5.27 13.82
C GLU A 197 -5.01 -5.98 13.98
N ARG A 198 -5.06 -7.27 14.26
CA ARG A 198 -3.87 -8.10 14.43
C ARG A 198 -3.02 -8.11 13.17
N VAL A 199 -3.62 -8.41 12.01
CA VAL A 199 -2.89 -8.44 10.74
C VAL A 199 -2.37 -7.04 10.38
N ALA A 200 -3.15 -5.98 10.62
CA ALA A 200 -2.73 -4.60 10.39
C ALA A 200 -1.46 -4.26 11.15
N ILE A 201 -1.40 -4.60 12.45
CA ILE A 201 -0.25 -4.35 13.32
C ILE A 201 0.94 -5.24 12.95
N GLU A 202 0.73 -6.57 12.83
CA GLU A 202 1.78 -7.53 12.52
C GLU A 202 2.45 -7.28 11.16
N SER A 203 1.70 -6.75 10.20
CA SER A 203 2.18 -6.49 8.84
C SER A 203 2.47 -5.02 8.56
N SER A 204 2.23 -4.13 9.51
CA SER A 204 2.34 -2.67 9.33
C SER A 204 1.51 -2.14 8.14
N VAL A 205 0.30 -2.67 7.94
CA VAL A 205 -0.64 -2.27 6.87
C VAL A 205 -1.81 -1.51 7.48
N ASN A 206 -2.29 -0.48 6.79
CA ASN A 206 -3.45 0.29 7.24
C ASN A 206 -4.70 -0.62 7.33
N PRO A 207 -5.39 -0.69 8.49
CA PRO A 207 -6.56 -1.56 8.68
C PRO A 207 -7.73 -1.18 7.76
N ARG A 208 -7.86 0.11 7.38
CA ARG A 208 -8.87 0.56 6.40
C ARG A 208 -8.65 -0.10 5.04
N LEU A 209 -7.38 -0.22 4.62
CA LEU A 209 -7.05 -0.87 3.35
C LEU A 209 -7.37 -2.36 3.39
N LEU A 210 -7.09 -3.05 4.51
CA LEU A 210 -7.45 -4.47 4.67
C LEU A 210 -8.97 -4.68 4.61
N LEU A 211 -9.74 -3.80 5.28
CA LEU A 211 -11.20 -3.82 5.22
C LEU A 211 -11.73 -3.56 3.81
N ALA A 212 -11.21 -2.54 3.13
CA ALA A 212 -11.60 -2.21 1.76
C ALA A 212 -11.29 -3.36 0.79
N PHE A 213 -10.12 -3.98 0.94
CA PHE A 213 -9.75 -5.11 0.10
C PHE A 213 -10.62 -6.35 0.37
N LEU A 214 -10.93 -6.65 1.64
CA LEU A 214 -11.86 -7.72 2.01
C LEU A 214 -13.26 -7.46 1.46
N GLU A 215 -13.76 -6.22 1.57
CA GLU A 215 -15.05 -5.85 0.97
C GLU A 215 -15.06 -6.06 -0.54
N PHE A 216 -14.03 -5.56 -1.22
CA PHE A 216 -13.89 -5.70 -2.66
C PHE A 216 -13.86 -7.17 -3.11
N ARG A 217 -13.20 -8.04 -2.34
CA ARG A 217 -13.05 -9.48 -2.69
C ARG A 217 -14.28 -10.31 -2.36
N SER A 218 -14.93 -10.06 -1.25
CA SER A 218 -15.97 -10.96 -0.70
C SER A 218 -17.25 -10.31 -0.22
N GLY A 219 -17.31 -8.97 -0.12
CA GLY A 219 -18.50 -8.26 0.38
C GLY A 219 -18.78 -8.53 1.87
N TRP A 220 -17.75 -8.80 2.67
CA TRP A 220 -17.93 -9.20 4.07
C TRP A 220 -18.12 -8.05 5.05
N VAL A 221 -17.70 -6.84 4.67
CA VAL A 221 -17.66 -5.68 5.58
C VAL A 221 -18.97 -4.90 5.57
N LEU A 222 -19.40 -4.44 4.40
CA LEU A 222 -20.56 -3.54 4.25
C LEU A 222 -21.85 -4.28 3.86
N GLY A 223 -21.70 -5.38 3.12
CA GLY A 223 -22.78 -6.04 2.45
C GLY A 223 -23.08 -7.44 2.93
N LYS A 224 -23.87 -8.13 2.11
CA LYS A 224 -24.01 -9.57 2.20
C LYS A 224 -22.91 -10.19 1.36
N PRO A 225 -22.18 -11.16 1.91
CA PRO A 225 -21.16 -11.83 1.13
C PRO A 225 -21.75 -12.48 -0.11
N ASN A 226 -20.95 -12.52 -1.18
CA ASN A 226 -21.33 -13.24 -2.39
C ASN A 226 -21.63 -14.71 -2.04
N ALA A 227 -22.69 -15.25 -2.59
CA ALA A 227 -23.05 -16.65 -2.36
C ALA A 227 -22.39 -17.56 -3.42
N PRO A 228 -21.87 -18.74 -3.03
CA PRO A 228 -21.73 -19.25 -1.67
C PRO A 228 -20.61 -18.55 -0.89
N ILE A 229 -20.80 -18.38 0.44
CA ILE A 229 -19.76 -17.82 1.30
C ILE A 229 -18.59 -18.78 1.38
N ASP A 230 -17.43 -18.37 0.85
CA ASP A 230 -16.19 -19.10 1.04
C ASP A 230 -15.49 -18.62 2.30
N LYS A 231 -15.62 -19.39 3.39
CA LYS A 231 -15.00 -19.07 4.68
C LYS A 231 -13.52 -19.45 4.73
N ASP A 232 -13.13 -20.38 3.90
CA ASP A 232 -11.76 -20.87 3.86
C ASP A 232 -10.86 -19.91 3.05
N TYR A 233 -11.43 -19.28 2.00
CA TYR A 233 -10.69 -18.40 1.12
C TYR A 233 -11.41 -17.07 0.83
N PRO A 234 -11.66 -16.24 1.86
CA PRO A 234 -12.43 -14.99 1.70
C PRO A 234 -11.77 -13.96 0.78
N ILE A 235 -10.46 -13.98 0.63
CA ILE A 235 -9.72 -13.16 -0.34
C ILE A 235 -9.55 -13.90 -1.67
N GLY A 236 -9.44 -15.22 -1.65
CA GLY A 236 -9.37 -16.07 -2.84
C GLY A 236 -7.96 -16.41 -3.30
N PHE A 237 -7.00 -16.54 -2.39
CA PHE A 237 -5.66 -17.05 -2.74
C PHE A 237 -5.64 -18.55 -3.01
N HIS A 238 -6.51 -19.32 -2.37
CA HIS A 238 -6.66 -20.77 -2.53
C HIS A 238 -5.35 -21.56 -2.36
N VAL A 239 -4.53 -21.17 -1.38
CA VAL A 239 -3.28 -21.85 -1.06
C VAL A 239 -3.53 -23.00 -0.08
N SER A 240 -3.17 -24.22 -0.46
CA SER A 240 -3.33 -25.40 0.39
C SER A 240 -2.68 -25.23 1.76
N GLY A 241 -3.42 -25.51 2.85
CA GLY A 241 -2.95 -25.35 4.23
C GLY A 241 -2.91 -23.89 4.72
N LYS A 242 -3.37 -22.93 3.90
CA LYS A 242 -3.50 -21.52 4.24
C LYS A 242 -4.94 -21.10 4.03
N HIS A 243 -5.80 -21.35 5.02
CA HIS A 243 -7.22 -21.05 4.94
C HIS A 243 -7.69 -20.25 6.15
N GLY A 244 -8.86 -19.64 6.04
CA GLY A 244 -9.45 -18.74 7.01
C GLY A 244 -9.05 -17.27 6.78
N LEU A 245 -9.78 -16.38 7.42
CA LEU A 245 -9.62 -14.94 7.24
C LEU A 245 -8.21 -14.45 7.63
N TYR A 246 -7.69 -14.96 8.76
CA TYR A 246 -6.38 -14.55 9.24
C TYR A 246 -5.28 -14.89 8.24
N GLN A 247 -5.22 -16.12 7.74
CA GLN A 247 -4.17 -16.55 6.81
C GLN A 247 -4.29 -15.83 5.46
N GLU A 248 -5.50 -15.67 4.96
CA GLU A 248 -5.77 -14.97 3.71
C GLU A 248 -5.38 -13.48 3.78
N LEU A 249 -5.66 -12.81 4.90
CA LEU A 249 -5.24 -11.41 5.10
C LEU A 249 -3.72 -11.28 5.29
N VAL A 250 -3.08 -12.22 5.99
CA VAL A 250 -1.61 -12.25 6.11
C VAL A 250 -0.96 -12.39 4.74
N MET A 251 -1.52 -13.23 3.85
CA MET A 251 -1.02 -13.35 2.47
C MET A 251 -1.24 -12.05 1.70
N ALA A 252 -2.41 -11.42 1.82
CA ALA A 252 -2.69 -10.14 1.16
C ALA A 252 -1.69 -9.06 1.61
N ALA A 253 -1.50 -8.89 2.92
CA ALA A 253 -0.56 -7.94 3.49
C ALA A 253 0.90 -8.23 3.09
N THR A 254 1.29 -9.51 3.06
CA THR A 254 2.62 -9.92 2.61
C THR A 254 2.87 -9.53 1.16
N HIS A 255 1.91 -9.76 0.27
CA HIS A 255 2.05 -9.41 -1.14
C HIS A 255 1.97 -7.89 -1.37
N LEU A 256 1.12 -7.18 -0.62
CA LEU A 256 1.09 -5.72 -0.63
C LEU A 256 2.45 -5.14 -0.25
N ASN A 257 3.02 -5.59 0.87
CA ASN A 257 4.34 -5.17 1.35
C ASN A 257 5.46 -5.54 0.39
N LYS A 258 5.36 -6.71 -0.25
CA LYS A 258 6.32 -7.11 -1.29
C LYS A 258 6.32 -6.13 -2.46
N GLY A 259 5.15 -5.72 -2.93
CA GLY A 259 5.03 -4.70 -3.98
C GLY A 259 5.50 -3.32 -3.51
N TYR A 260 5.13 -2.93 -2.29
CA TYR A 260 5.49 -1.64 -1.68
C TYR A 260 7.02 -1.49 -1.54
N TYR A 261 7.64 -2.35 -0.75
CA TYR A 261 9.08 -2.23 -0.46
C TYR A 261 9.96 -2.71 -1.62
N GLY A 262 9.52 -3.76 -2.34
CA GLY A 262 10.24 -4.29 -3.49
C GLY A 262 10.22 -3.34 -4.69
N GLY A 263 9.08 -2.68 -4.95
CA GLY A 263 8.94 -1.67 -5.99
C GLY A 263 9.77 -0.43 -5.67
N ARG A 264 9.65 0.08 -4.43
CA ARG A 264 10.41 1.22 -3.95
C ARG A 264 11.92 0.99 -4.02
N GLY A 265 12.38 -0.17 -3.58
CA GLY A 265 13.81 -0.54 -3.58
C GLY A 265 14.35 -0.97 -4.94
N GLY A 266 13.53 -0.98 -6.01
CA GLY A 266 13.95 -1.41 -7.34
C GLY A 266 14.18 -2.92 -7.49
N ILE A 267 13.75 -3.73 -6.51
CA ILE A 267 13.82 -5.20 -6.57
C ILE A 267 12.70 -5.74 -7.48
N ILE A 268 11.51 -5.13 -7.39
CA ILE A 268 10.37 -5.45 -8.24
C ILE A 268 10.19 -4.29 -9.22
N LYS A 269 10.57 -4.53 -10.46
CA LYS A 269 10.49 -3.56 -11.56
C LYS A 269 9.35 -3.87 -12.53
N GLU A 270 8.87 -5.12 -12.51
CA GLU A 270 7.84 -5.64 -13.40
C GLU A 270 6.73 -6.29 -12.61
N ILE A 271 5.52 -6.22 -13.13
CA ILE A 271 4.37 -6.97 -12.64
C ILE A 271 4.12 -8.15 -13.59
N LYS A 272 4.08 -9.36 -13.03
CA LYS A 272 3.72 -10.54 -13.80
C LYS A 272 2.22 -10.80 -13.68
N PHE A 273 1.51 -10.71 -14.79
CA PHE A 273 0.10 -11.06 -14.88
C PHE A 273 -0.14 -12.55 -15.15
N GLN A 274 -1.38 -13.00 -14.92
CA GLN A 274 -1.77 -14.39 -15.16
C GLN A 274 -1.71 -14.79 -16.65
N ASP A 275 -1.90 -13.84 -17.57
CA ASP A 275 -1.78 -14.01 -19.02
C ASP A 275 -0.33 -14.10 -19.52
N GLY A 276 0.64 -13.97 -18.60
CA GLY A 276 2.08 -14.04 -18.90
C GLY A 276 2.71 -12.69 -19.23
N GLY A 277 1.93 -11.62 -19.36
CA GLY A 277 2.43 -10.26 -19.55
C GLY A 277 3.31 -9.80 -18.37
N ARG A 278 4.37 -9.04 -18.68
CA ARG A 278 5.32 -8.51 -17.67
C ARG A 278 5.64 -7.04 -17.93
N PRO A 279 4.64 -6.16 -17.90
CA PRO A 279 4.91 -4.75 -18.07
C PRO A 279 5.70 -4.20 -16.89
N ARG A 280 6.49 -3.18 -17.17
CA ARG A 280 7.29 -2.48 -16.18
C ARG A 280 6.43 -1.54 -15.33
N ILE A 281 6.72 -1.47 -14.04
CA ILE A 281 6.14 -0.47 -13.14
C ILE A 281 6.76 0.89 -13.47
N HIS A 282 5.94 1.94 -13.52
CA HIS A 282 6.47 3.28 -13.76
C HIS A 282 7.31 3.76 -12.57
N PRO A 283 8.54 4.24 -12.78
CA PRO A 283 9.44 4.59 -11.68
C PRO A 283 8.99 5.79 -10.84
N GLU A 284 8.12 6.66 -11.38
CA GLU A 284 7.55 7.79 -10.65
C GLU A 284 6.37 7.40 -9.74
N LEU A 285 5.87 6.17 -9.88
CA LEU A 285 4.76 5.72 -9.06
C LEU A 285 5.18 5.64 -7.58
N ASN A 286 4.32 6.09 -6.68
CA ASN A 286 4.59 5.97 -5.24
C ASN A 286 4.50 4.52 -4.75
N ALA A 287 5.20 4.21 -3.68
CA ALA A 287 5.35 2.86 -3.16
C ALA A 287 3.99 2.19 -2.81
N GLY A 288 3.05 2.97 -2.26
CA GLY A 288 1.70 2.50 -1.97
C GLY A 288 0.97 1.99 -3.20
N SER A 289 1.02 2.75 -4.29
CA SER A 289 0.41 2.33 -5.56
C SER A 289 1.12 1.13 -6.17
N MET A 290 2.45 1.03 -6.09
CA MET A 290 3.20 -0.16 -6.50
C MET A 290 2.74 -1.40 -5.73
N GLY A 291 2.52 -1.27 -4.42
CA GLY A 291 1.99 -2.34 -3.58
C GLY A 291 0.62 -2.83 -4.02
N ILE A 292 -0.31 -1.89 -4.26
CA ILE A 292 -1.67 -2.20 -4.71
C ILE A 292 -1.65 -2.82 -6.11
N GLN A 293 -0.92 -2.24 -7.06
CA GLN A 293 -0.76 -2.79 -8.39
C GLN A 293 -0.25 -4.24 -8.37
N TYR A 294 0.78 -4.50 -7.55
CA TYR A 294 1.34 -5.84 -7.39
C TYR A 294 0.34 -6.82 -6.77
N LEU A 295 -0.38 -6.42 -5.71
CA LEU A 295 -1.36 -7.29 -5.05
C LEU A 295 -2.48 -7.69 -6.02
N PHE A 296 -3.05 -6.72 -6.76
CA PHE A 296 -4.14 -6.98 -7.69
C PHE A 296 -3.72 -7.84 -8.89
N SER A 297 -2.47 -7.78 -9.34
CA SER A 297 -1.97 -8.62 -10.44
C SER A 297 -1.98 -10.11 -10.15
N LEU A 298 -2.06 -10.50 -8.86
CA LEU A 298 -2.16 -11.91 -8.48
C LEU A 298 -3.54 -12.52 -8.78
N PHE A 299 -4.57 -11.68 -8.92
CA PHE A 299 -5.96 -12.11 -9.09
C PHE A 299 -6.50 -11.90 -10.50
N TYR A 300 -5.87 -11.03 -11.29
CA TYR A 300 -6.41 -10.54 -12.55
C TYR A 300 -5.42 -10.67 -13.71
N ASP A 301 -5.93 -10.85 -14.91
CA ASP A 301 -5.21 -10.51 -16.12
C ASP A 301 -5.10 -8.98 -16.28
N ARG A 302 -4.32 -8.51 -17.27
CA ARG A 302 -4.04 -7.08 -17.44
C ARG A 302 -5.31 -6.23 -17.63
N ILE A 303 -6.30 -6.74 -18.37
CA ILE A 303 -7.52 -5.99 -18.70
C ILE A 303 -8.37 -5.80 -17.43
N ARG A 304 -8.68 -6.89 -16.74
CA ARG A 304 -9.46 -6.84 -15.50
C ARG A 304 -8.75 -6.09 -14.37
N TRP A 305 -7.42 -6.17 -14.32
CA TRP A 305 -6.62 -5.41 -13.39
C TRP A 305 -6.75 -3.90 -13.64
N GLN A 306 -6.73 -3.48 -14.92
CA GLN A 306 -6.95 -2.11 -15.31
C GLN A 306 -8.35 -1.63 -14.93
N GLU A 307 -9.39 -2.40 -15.26
CA GLU A 307 -10.77 -2.12 -14.88
C GLU A 307 -10.92 -1.97 -13.34
N ALA A 308 -10.30 -2.86 -12.57
CA ALA A 308 -10.41 -2.86 -11.12
C ALA A 308 -9.72 -1.68 -10.43
N LEU A 309 -8.66 -1.13 -11.02
CA LEU A 309 -7.82 -0.11 -10.38
C LEU A 309 -7.99 1.29 -10.99
N TYR A 310 -8.32 1.39 -12.27
CA TYR A 310 -8.23 2.64 -13.03
C TYR A 310 -9.50 2.99 -13.82
N ASP A 311 -10.45 2.07 -13.90
CA ASP A 311 -11.74 2.27 -14.61
C ASP A 311 -12.88 1.71 -13.76
N PRO A 312 -13.19 2.35 -12.60
CA PRO A 312 -14.21 1.90 -11.64
C PRO A 312 -15.65 2.16 -12.15
#